data_b0890a1a615408dde2859ca5c11ba5e3
#
_entry.id   b0890a1a615408dde2859ca5c11ba5e3
#
_cell.length_a   1.000
_cell.length_b   1.000
_cell.length_c   1.000
_cell.angle_alpha   90.00
_cell.angle_beta   90.00
_cell.angle_gamma   90.00
#
_symmetry.space_group_name_H-M   'P 1'
#
loop_
_entity.id
_entity.type
_entity.pdbx_description
1 polymer ?
#
loop_
_entity_poly.entity_id
_entity_poly.type
_entity_poly.pdbx_seq_one_letter_code
_entity_poly.pdbx_strand_id
1 'polypeptide(L)'
;MRLAGKVAFISGGARGMGATEAKLFANEGAAVAIGDVLEEAGKRTEAEINQSGGQALFVPLDVTSEQSWLDAIGATVAKFGRLDILVNNAGVSAHGMIEFTTEADWDRVMDVNSKGPFLGTKAAIPEMRKSGGGSIINISSQLGLVGTEMSSPQYQSSKGAIRLLTKTTALQYAPDGIR
;
A
#
# COMPACT_ATOMS: atom_id res chain seq x y z
N MET A 1 22.55 -6.39 -1.39
CA MET A 1 21.25 -5.94 -0.86
C MET A 1 20.91 -4.61 -1.47
N ARG A 2 19.91 -4.58 -2.33
CA ARG A 2 19.51 -3.38 -3.11
C ARG A 2 18.78 -2.32 -2.28
N LEU A 3 18.21 -2.70 -1.13
CA LEU A 3 17.41 -1.86 -0.25
C LEU A 3 18.06 -1.63 1.12
N ALA A 4 19.37 -1.85 1.24
CA ALA A 4 20.09 -1.65 2.49
C ALA A 4 19.90 -0.22 3.03
N GLY A 5 19.50 -0.11 4.31
CA GLY A 5 19.23 1.17 4.98
C GLY A 5 17.94 1.89 4.54
N LYS A 6 17.10 1.26 3.74
CA LYS A 6 15.77 1.77 3.36
C LYS A 6 14.69 1.27 4.32
N VAL A 7 13.66 2.07 4.48
CA VAL A 7 12.46 1.72 5.24
C VAL A 7 11.26 1.70 4.28
N ALA A 8 10.57 0.57 4.24
CA ALA A 8 9.39 0.37 3.42
C ALA A 8 8.13 0.18 4.27
N PHE A 9 7.02 0.77 3.86
CA PHE A 9 5.68 0.47 4.37
C PHE A 9 4.87 -0.24 3.30
N ILE A 10 4.25 -1.38 3.64
CA ILE A 10 3.45 -2.19 2.70
C ILE A 10 2.06 -2.40 3.27
N SER A 11 1.03 -1.85 2.62
CA SER A 11 -0.37 -2.09 2.98
C SER A 11 -0.88 -3.41 2.42
N GLY A 12 -1.77 -4.10 3.16
CA GLY A 12 -2.22 -5.44 2.78
C GLY A 12 -1.11 -6.48 2.88
N GLY A 13 -0.17 -6.28 3.82
CA GLY A 13 1.05 -7.06 3.95
C GLY A 13 0.94 -8.33 4.81
N ALA A 14 -0.25 -8.62 5.37
CA ALA A 14 -0.43 -9.77 6.24
C ALA A 14 -0.39 -11.12 5.51
N ARG A 15 -0.73 -11.16 4.23
CA ARG A 15 -0.79 -12.39 3.42
C ARG A 15 -0.61 -12.11 1.92
N GLY A 16 -0.55 -13.20 1.14
CA GLY A 16 -0.53 -13.12 -0.33
C GLY A 16 0.66 -12.32 -0.87
N MET A 17 0.38 -11.49 -1.87
CA MET A 17 1.41 -10.69 -2.57
C MET A 17 2.13 -9.73 -1.61
N GLY A 18 1.40 -9.00 -0.77
CA GLY A 18 2.01 -8.04 0.16
C GLY A 18 2.95 -8.71 1.18
N ALA A 19 2.61 -9.89 1.71
CA ALA A 19 3.50 -10.64 2.58
C ALA A 19 4.77 -11.13 1.84
N THR A 20 4.62 -11.53 0.57
CA THR A 20 5.77 -11.92 -0.27
C THR A 20 6.68 -10.72 -0.56
N GLU A 21 6.10 -9.57 -0.88
CA GLU A 21 6.82 -8.31 -1.06
C GLU A 21 7.58 -7.92 0.21
N ALA A 22 6.93 -7.99 1.38
CA ALA A 22 7.55 -7.67 2.67
C ALA A 22 8.78 -8.54 2.94
N LYS A 23 8.69 -9.85 2.74
CA LYS A 23 9.80 -10.78 2.88
C LYS A 23 10.92 -10.49 1.88
N LEU A 24 10.58 -10.21 0.62
CA LEU A 24 11.57 -9.91 -0.41
C LEU A 24 12.30 -8.58 -0.11
N PHE A 25 11.59 -7.56 0.34
CA PHE A 25 12.18 -6.27 0.70
C PHE A 25 13.12 -6.41 1.90
N ALA A 26 12.72 -7.19 2.92
CA ALA A 26 13.57 -7.48 4.06
C ALA A 26 14.84 -8.26 3.65
N ASN A 27 14.71 -9.25 2.76
CA ASN A 27 15.85 -9.99 2.21
C ASN A 27 16.81 -9.11 1.41
N GLU A 28 16.30 -8.00 0.82
CA GLU A 28 17.13 -7.00 0.14
C GLU A 28 17.66 -5.90 1.08
N GLY A 29 17.45 -6.06 2.39
CA GLY A 29 18.04 -5.22 3.43
C GLY A 29 17.20 -4.02 3.88
N ALA A 30 15.94 -3.94 3.48
CA ALA A 30 15.01 -2.95 4.02
C ALA A 30 14.51 -3.33 5.42
N ALA A 31 14.26 -2.32 6.26
CA ALA A 31 13.34 -2.48 7.37
C ALA A 31 11.90 -2.31 6.83
N VAL A 32 10.98 -3.17 7.24
CA VAL A 32 9.64 -3.25 6.64
C VAL A 32 8.55 -3.09 7.69
N ALA A 33 7.67 -2.12 7.51
CA ALA A 33 6.40 -2.06 8.22
C ALA A 33 5.29 -2.69 7.37
N ILE A 34 4.46 -3.52 8.01
CA ILE A 34 3.38 -4.29 7.40
C ILE A 34 2.06 -3.76 7.97
N GLY A 35 1.24 -3.11 7.15
CA GLY A 35 -0.08 -2.63 7.53
C GLY A 35 -1.19 -3.56 7.02
N ASP A 36 -2.08 -4.01 7.91
CA ASP A 36 -3.23 -4.85 7.53
C ASP A 36 -4.30 -4.84 8.63
N VAL A 37 -5.55 -5.17 8.28
CA VAL A 37 -6.62 -5.43 9.25
C VAL A 37 -6.54 -6.84 9.84
N LEU A 38 -5.79 -7.75 9.23
CA LEU A 38 -5.63 -9.15 9.64
C LEU A 38 -4.49 -9.29 10.65
N GLU A 39 -4.73 -8.89 11.89
CA GLU A 39 -3.71 -8.76 12.94
C GLU A 39 -2.89 -10.04 13.15
N GLU A 40 -3.53 -11.18 13.35
CA GLU A 40 -2.85 -12.44 13.59
C GLU A 40 -1.98 -12.88 12.40
N ALA A 41 -2.45 -12.65 11.18
CA ALA A 41 -1.67 -12.98 9.98
C ALA A 41 -0.50 -12.01 9.81
N GLY A 42 -0.71 -10.73 10.09
CA GLY A 42 0.33 -9.70 10.01
C GLY A 42 1.47 -9.97 11.03
N LYS A 43 1.12 -10.29 12.27
CA LYS A 43 2.08 -10.68 13.30
C LYS A 43 2.87 -11.95 12.94
N ARG A 44 2.25 -12.91 12.26
CA ARG A 44 2.98 -14.09 11.75
C ARG A 44 4.00 -13.69 10.68
N THR A 45 3.61 -12.86 9.72
CA THR A 45 4.53 -12.38 8.67
C THR A 45 5.68 -11.56 9.26
N GLU A 46 5.40 -10.70 10.24
CA GLU A 46 6.44 -9.98 11.00
C GLU A 46 7.42 -10.94 11.68
N ALA A 47 6.91 -11.95 12.41
CA ALA A 47 7.73 -12.93 13.11
C ALA A 47 8.62 -13.74 12.14
N GLU A 48 8.08 -14.18 11.00
CA GLU A 48 8.83 -14.92 9.97
C GLU A 48 9.99 -14.08 9.40
N ILE A 49 9.77 -12.80 9.14
CA ILE A 49 10.81 -11.88 8.66
C ILE A 49 11.88 -11.70 9.74
N ASN A 50 11.50 -11.44 10.98
CA ASN A 50 12.43 -11.20 12.08
C ASN A 50 13.24 -12.45 12.42
N GLN A 51 12.64 -13.66 12.38
CA GLN A 51 13.33 -14.93 12.56
C GLN A 51 14.34 -15.23 11.45
N SER A 52 14.10 -14.72 10.25
CA SER A 52 15.03 -14.84 9.11
C SER A 52 16.17 -13.81 9.14
N GLY A 53 16.28 -13.00 10.20
CA GLY A 53 17.32 -11.97 10.35
C GLY A 53 16.99 -10.63 9.70
N GLY A 54 15.79 -10.45 9.19
CA GLY A 54 15.27 -9.17 8.71
C GLY A 54 14.79 -8.25 9.86
N GLN A 55 14.25 -7.11 9.50
CA GLN A 55 13.60 -6.18 10.45
C GLN A 55 12.17 -5.88 9.97
N ALA A 56 11.18 -6.32 10.71
CA ALA A 56 9.78 -6.05 10.41
C ALA A 56 9.02 -5.51 11.63
N LEU A 57 7.96 -4.76 11.35
CA LEU A 57 6.97 -4.26 12.31
C LEU A 57 5.58 -4.46 11.71
N PHE A 58 4.69 -5.14 12.42
CA PHE A 58 3.27 -5.15 12.08
C PHE A 58 2.56 -3.96 12.73
N VAL A 59 1.66 -3.31 11.97
CA VAL A 59 0.83 -2.20 12.44
C VAL A 59 -0.60 -2.44 11.98
N PRO A 60 -1.61 -2.40 12.86
CA PRO A 60 -3.01 -2.45 12.43
C PRO A 60 -3.31 -1.30 11.46
N LEU A 61 -3.95 -1.60 10.33
CA LEU A 61 -4.26 -0.61 9.32
C LEU A 61 -5.59 -0.91 8.63
N ASP A 62 -6.56 -0.02 8.80
CA ASP A 62 -7.70 0.12 7.90
C ASP A 62 -7.36 1.19 6.86
N VAL A 63 -7.13 0.78 5.62
CA VAL A 63 -6.75 1.69 4.52
C VAL A 63 -7.83 2.70 4.16
N THR A 64 -9.08 2.50 4.59
CA THR A 64 -10.19 3.41 4.34
C THR A 64 -10.24 4.58 5.34
N SER A 65 -9.44 4.52 6.42
CA SER A 65 -9.36 5.51 7.50
C SER A 65 -8.10 6.35 7.40
N GLU A 66 -8.25 7.67 7.30
CA GLU A 66 -7.13 8.60 7.30
C GLU A 66 -6.34 8.54 8.62
N GLN A 67 -7.04 8.48 9.76
CA GLN A 67 -6.37 8.40 11.06
C GLN A 67 -5.54 7.11 11.18
N SER A 68 -6.07 5.98 10.71
CA SER A 68 -5.34 4.72 10.72
C SER A 68 -4.03 4.79 9.91
N TRP A 69 -4.03 5.50 8.77
CA TRP A 69 -2.81 5.76 8.01
C TRP A 69 -1.80 6.64 8.74
N LEU A 70 -2.26 7.72 9.39
CA LEU A 70 -1.39 8.61 10.16
C LEU A 70 -0.73 7.86 11.31
N ASP A 71 -1.48 7.04 12.03
CA ASP A 71 -0.97 6.23 13.15
C ASP A 71 0.05 5.18 12.64
N ALA A 72 -0.26 4.51 11.54
CA ALA A 72 0.60 3.47 10.96
C ALA A 72 1.93 4.03 10.42
N ILE A 73 1.89 5.13 9.69
CA ILE A 73 3.10 5.81 9.22
C ILE A 73 3.90 6.38 10.40
N GLY A 74 3.22 6.97 11.40
CA GLY A 74 3.85 7.47 12.63
C GLY A 74 4.58 6.37 13.39
N ALA A 75 3.95 5.21 13.58
CA ALA A 75 4.57 4.03 14.22
C ALA A 75 5.81 3.53 13.44
N THR A 76 5.73 3.54 12.10
CA THR A 76 6.83 3.15 11.23
C THR A 76 8.05 4.07 11.42
N VAL A 77 7.81 5.39 11.38
CA VAL A 77 8.89 6.38 11.56
C VAL A 77 9.43 6.36 12.99
N ALA A 78 8.58 6.19 14.00
CA ALA A 78 9.02 6.05 15.39
C ALA A 78 9.93 4.81 15.59
N LYS A 79 9.64 3.69 14.88
CA LYS A 79 10.43 2.46 14.98
C LYS A 79 11.74 2.51 14.18
N PHE A 80 11.70 3.04 12.95
CA PHE A 80 12.80 2.93 11.99
C PHE A 80 13.46 4.26 11.62
N GLY A 81 12.95 5.39 12.11
CA GLY A 81 13.52 6.73 11.97
C GLY A 81 13.24 7.45 10.64
N ARG A 82 12.67 6.76 9.63
CA ARG A 82 12.43 7.31 8.29
C ARG A 82 11.37 6.53 7.51
N LEU A 83 10.97 7.07 6.35
CA LEU A 83 10.18 6.35 5.36
C LEU A 83 10.73 6.65 3.96
N ASP A 84 11.13 5.61 3.22
CA ASP A 84 11.66 5.72 1.86
C ASP A 84 10.73 5.15 0.80
N ILE A 85 9.97 4.12 1.14
CA ILE A 85 9.14 3.38 0.19
C ILE A 85 7.75 3.16 0.77
N LEU A 86 6.72 3.49 -0.02
CA LEU A 86 5.33 3.11 0.26
C LEU A 86 4.86 2.15 -0.83
N VAL A 87 4.31 1.00 -0.44
CA VAL A 87 3.61 0.09 -1.35
C VAL A 87 2.14 0.07 -0.99
N ASN A 88 1.31 0.69 -1.81
CA ASN A 88 -0.14 0.63 -1.75
C ASN A 88 -0.59 -0.67 -2.44
N ASN A 89 -0.52 -1.79 -1.70
CA ASN A 89 -0.86 -3.12 -2.18
C ASN A 89 -2.25 -3.58 -1.73
N ALA A 90 -2.76 -3.11 -0.60
CA ALA A 90 -4.08 -3.49 -0.11
C ALA A 90 -5.15 -3.33 -1.19
N GLY A 91 -6.00 -4.32 -1.34
CA GLY A 91 -7.06 -4.29 -2.33
C GLY A 91 -8.07 -5.42 -2.15
N VAL A 92 -9.26 -5.16 -2.64
CA VAL A 92 -10.36 -6.12 -2.68
C VAL A 92 -10.90 -6.25 -4.10
N SER A 93 -11.48 -7.41 -4.40
CA SER A 93 -12.18 -7.64 -5.66
C SER A 93 -13.68 -7.70 -5.43
N ALA A 94 -14.43 -7.63 -6.51
CA ALA A 94 -15.86 -7.92 -6.57
C ALA A 94 -16.18 -8.57 -7.90
N HIS A 95 -17.37 -9.15 -8.00
CA HIS A 95 -17.89 -9.78 -9.20
C HIS A 95 -19.28 -9.22 -9.50
N GLY A 96 -19.73 -9.38 -10.71
CA GLY A 96 -21.07 -9.00 -11.15
C GLY A 96 -21.06 -7.99 -12.30
N MET A 97 -22.20 -7.94 -12.99
CA MET A 97 -22.46 -6.96 -14.04
C MET A 97 -22.89 -5.64 -13.40
N ILE A 98 -22.79 -4.55 -14.17
CA ILE A 98 -23.08 -3.20 -13.68
C ILE A 98 -24.51 -3.05 -13.14
N GLU A 99 -25.50 -3.66 -13.80
CA GLU A 99 -26.91 -3.60 -13.42
C GLU A 99 -27.24 -4.29 -12.09
N PHE A 100 -26.35 -5.20 -11.62
CA PHE A 100 -26.48 -5.91 -10.35
C PHE A 100 -25.52 -5.42 -9.27
N THR A 101 -24.67 -4.45 -9.58
CA THR A 101 -23.74 -3.87 -8.63
C THR A 101 -24.50 -2.93 -7.68
N THR A 102 -24.46 -3.21 -6.39
CA THR A 102 -25.03 -2.31 -5.38
C THR A 102 -24.11 -1.10 -5.14
N GLU A 103 -24.70 0.01 -4.68
CA GLU A 103 -23.93 1.18 -4.24
C GLU A 103 -22.93 0.81 -3.13
N ALA A 104 -23.37 0.01 -2.16
CA ALA A 104 -22.49 -0.46 -1.07
C ALA A 104 -21.28 -1.29 -1.57
N ASP A 105 -21.47 -2.15 -2.59
CA ASP A 105 -20.36 -2.89 -3.19
C ASP A 105 -19.42 -1.98 -3.98
N TRP A 106 -19.97 -0.98 -4.67
CA TRP A 106 -19.19 0.05 -5.34
C TRP A 106 -18.34 0.81 -4.35
N ASP A 107 -18.94 1.37 -3.30
CA ASP A 107 -18.27 2.18 -2.28
C ASP A 107 -17.20 1.38 -1.58
N ARG A 108 -17.48 0.15 -1.15
CA ARG A 108 -16.50 -0.73 -0.51
C ARG A 108 -15.23 -0.93 -1.37
N VAL A 109 -15.39 -1.17 -2.66
CA VAL A 109 -14.25 -1.40 -3.55
C VAL A 109 -13.50 -0.10 -3.84
N MET A 110 -14.20 1.01 -4.06
CA MET A 110 -13.60 2.32 -4.31
C MET A 110 -12.88 2.84 -3.06
N ASP A 111 -13.45 2.66 -1.87
CA ASP A 111 -12.83 3.06 -0.61
C ASP A 111 -11.52 2.33 -0.36
N VAL A 112 -11.50 1.01 -0.54
CA VAL A 112 -10.26 0.24 -0.33
C VAL A 112 -9.26 0.48 -1.44
N ASN A 113 -9.67 0.36 -2.72
CA ASN A 113 -8.74 0.29 -3.84
C ASN A 113 -8.30 1.66 -4.38
N SER A 114 -9.07 2.72 -4.17
CA SER A 114 -8.78 4.07 -4.71
C SER A 114 -8.51 5.09 -3.61
N LYS A 115 -9.45 5.24 -2.66
CA LYS A 115 -9.28 6.14 -1.52
C LYS A 115 -8.15 5.69 -0.60
N GLY A 116 -8.00 4.38 -0.35
CA GLY A 116 -6.92 3.82 0.45
C GLY A 116 -5.54 4.27 -0.03
N PRO A 117 -5.15 4.02 -1.28
CA PRO A 117 -3.89 4.52 -1.84
C PRO A 117 -3.73 6.04 -1.84
N PHE A 118 -4.81 6.80 -2.01
CA PHE A 118 -4.79 8.25 -1.86
C PHE A 118 -4.42 8.65 -0.43
N LEU A 119 -5.07 8.08 0.57
CA LEU A 119 -4.81 8.36 1.99
C LEU A 119 -3.39 7.95 2.40
N GLY A 120 -2.93 6.76 1.96
CA GLY A 120 -1.58 6.29 2.20
C GLY A 120 -0.52 7.20 1.59
N THR A 121 -0.72 7.62 0.35
CA THR A 121 0.13 8.58 -0.33
C THR A 121 0.18 9.92 0.42
N LYS A 122 -0.99 10.45 0.81
CA LYS A 122 -1.12 11.69 1.59
C LYS A 122 -0.35 11.63 2.92
N ALA A 123 -0.45 10.52 3.64
CA ALA A 123 0.23 10.32 4.92
C ALA A 123 1.76 10.13 4.75
N ALA A 124 2.21 9.48 3.68
CA ALA A 124 3.62 9.17 3.47
C ALA A 124 4.46 10.36 2.99
N ILE A 125 3.90 11.24 2.16
CA ILE A 125 4.63 12.36 1.53
C ILE A 125 5.38 13.25 2.54
N PRO A 126 4.78 13.71 3.65
CA PRO A 126 5.50 14.54 4.63
C PRO A 126 6.74 13.84 5.21
N GLU A 127 6.67 12.54 5.48
CA GLU A 127 7.77 11.77 6.04
C GLU A 127 8.84 11.46 4.99
N MET A 128 8.44 11.21 3.74
CA MET A 128 9.38 11.07 2.63
C MET A 128 10.18 12.35 2.35
N ARG A 129 9.55 13.52 2.45
CA ARG A 129 10.28 14.82 2.36
C ARG A 129 11.38 14.93 3.41
N LYS A 130 11.06 14.57 4.67
CA LYS A 130 12.06 14.58 5.77
C LYS A 130 13.20 13.60 5.51
N SER A 131 12.92 12.51 4.80
CA SER A 131 13.90 11.50 4.41
C SER A 131 14.74 11.88 3.17
N GLY A 132 14.41 13.02 2.52
CA GLY A 132 15.10 13.50 1.31
C GLY A 132 14.58 12.92 0.00
N GLY A 133 13.33 12.44 -0.03
CA GLY A 133 12.66 11.85 -1.18
C GLY A 133 12.12 10.46 -0.89
N GLY A 134 11.50 9.83 -1.91
CA GLY A 134 10.87 8.53 -1.73
C GLY A 134 10.39 7.87 -3.01
N SER A 135 9.89 6.65 -2.86
CA SER A 135 9.26 5.88 -3.94
C SER A 135 7.89 5.38 -3.51
N ILE A 136 6.85 5.74 -4.25
CA ILE A 136 5.48 5.27 -4.02
C ILE A 136 5.11 4.28 -5.13
N ILE A 137 4.78 3.06 -4.73
CA ILE A 137 4.41 1.96 -5.61
C ILE A 137 2.93 1.69 -5.40
N ASN A 138 2.13 1.89 -6.44
CA ASN A 138 0.69 1.65 -6.42
C ASN A 138 0.35 0.40 -7.22
N ILE A 139 -0.23 -0.61 -6.57
CA ILE A 139 -0.60 -1.86 -7.25
C ILE A 139 -1.91 -1.65 -8.02
N SER A 140 -1.77 -1.44 -9.33
CA SER A 140 -2.89 -1.38 -10.26
C SER A 140 -3.22 -2.79 -10.80
N SER A 141 -3.70 -2.88 -12.01
CA SER A 141 -4.05 -4.10 -12.74
C SER A 141 -4.01 -3.84 -14.24
N GLN A 142 -3.84 -4.88 -15.05
CA GLN A 142 -4.16 -4.80 -16.48
C GLN A 142 -5.60 -4.29 -16.71
N LEU A 143 -6.51 -4.60 -15.78
CA LEU A 143 -7.91 -4.16 -15.81
C LEU A 143 -8.10 -2.67 -15.46
N GLY A 144 -7.04 -1.95 -15.13
CA GLY A 144 -7.00 -0.50 -15.10
C GLY A 144 -6.62 0.11 -16.46
N LEU A 145 -6.31 -0.72 -17.47
CA LEU A 145 -5.96 -0.34 -18.84
C LEU A 145 -7.03 -0.71 -19.85
N VAL A 146 -7.58 -1.93 -19.69
CA VAL A 146 -8.55 -2.52 -20.61
C VAL A 146 -9.76 -3.01 -19.84
N GLY A 147 -10.93 -2.90 -20.44
CA GLY A 147 -12.16 -3.45 -19.91
C GLY A 147 -12.30 -4.94 -20.22
N THR A 148 -13.01 -5.66 -19.35
CA THR A 148 -13.43 -7.06 -19.57
C THR A 148 -14.77 -7.31 -18.93
N GLU A 149 -15.54 -8.21 -19.51
CA GLU A 149 -16.79 -8.72 -18.94
C GLU A 149 -16.57 -9.67 -17.75
N MET A 150 -15.35 -10.19 -17.60
CA MET A 150 -14.99 -11.18 -16.57
C MET A 150 -14.73 -10.57 -15.20
N SER A 151 -14.80 -9.25 -15.04
CA SER A 151 -14.52 -8.55 -13.79
C SER A 151 -15.56 -7.45 -13.54
N SER A 152 -15.76 -7.12 -12.28
CA SER A 152 -16.73 -6.12 -11.87
C SER A 152 -16.36 -4.69 -12.31
N PRO A 153 -17.33 -3.84 -12.59
CA PRO A 153 -17.09 -2.45 -13.02
C PRO A 153 -16.36 -1.63 -11.96
N GLN A 154 -16.69 -1.78 -10.67
CA GLN A 154 -16.04 -1.06 -9.59
C GLN A 154 -14.56 -1.42 -9.44
N TYR A 155 -14.20 -2.71 -9.62
CA TYR A 155 -12.79 -3.10 -9.57
C TYR A 155 -12.00 -2.46 -10.72
N GLN A 156 -12.48 -2.57 -11.95
CA GLN A 156 -11.82 -2.00 -13.12
C GLN A 156 -11.69 -0.47 -12.99
N SER A 157 -12.77 0.21 -12.57
CA SER A 157 -12.77 1.65 -12.33
C SER A 157 -11.75 2.05 -11.27
N SER A 158 -11.68 1.31 -10.16
CA SER A 158 -10.72 1.58 -9.09
C SER A 158 -9.27 1.45 -9.56
N LYS A 159 -8.97 0.44 -10.39
CA LYS A 159 -7.61 0.22 -10.91
C LYS A 159 -7.22 1.23 -12.02
N GLY A 160 -8.21 1.77 -12.74
CA GLY A 160 -8.03 2.92 -13.62
C GLY A 160 -7.70 4.21 -12.86
N ALA A 161 -8.41 4.47 -11.76
CA ALA A 161 -8.17 5.62 -10.89
C ALA A 161 -6.72 5.65 -10.34
N ILE A 162 -6.19 4.50 -9.92
CA ILE A 162 -4.82 4.36 -9.41
C ILE A 162 -3.76 4.81 -10.43
N ARG A 163 -3.98 4.57 -11.72
CA ARG A 163 -3.03 4.98 -12.76
C ARG A 163 -2.91 6.50 -12.88
N LEU A 164 -4.04 7.21 -12.81
CA LEU A 164 -4.01 8.68 -12.87
C LEU A 164 -3.53 9.27 -11.55
N LEU A 165 -3.90 8.71 -10.41
CA LEU A 165 -3.36 9.10 -9.11
C LEU A 165 -1.83 9.03 -9.12
N THR A 166 -1.26 7.93 -9.61
CA THR A 166 0.20 7.75 -9.71
C THR A 166 0.85 8.85 -10.54
N LYS A 167 0.32 9.12 -11.74
CA LYS A 167 0.87 10.16 -12.63
C LYS A 167 0.78 11.56 -12.01
N THR A 168 -0.37 11.89 -11.43
CA THR A 168 -0.60 13.20 -10.81
C THR A 168 0.33 13.41 -9.63
N THR A 169 0.45 12.41 -8.75
CA THR A 169 1.35 12.48 -7.59
C THR A 169 2.82 12.62 -8.02
N ALA A 170 3.25 11.85 -9.01
CA ALA A 170 4.62 11.93 -9.52
C ALA A 170 4.96 13.33 -10.05
N LEU A 171 4.03 13.96 -10.79
CA LEU A 171 4.21 15.33 -11.29
C LEU A 171 4.24 16.38 -10.17
N GLN A 172 3.35 16.24 -9.18
CA GLN A 172 3.25 17.21 -8.07
C GLN A 172 4.46 17.17 -7.14
N TYR A 173 5.04 15.99 -6.91
CA TYR A 173 6.08 15.77 -5.91
C TYR A 173 7.45 15.41 -6.49
N ALA A 174 7.63 15.54 -7.82
CA ALA A 174 8.94 15.43 -8.46
C ALA A 174 9.98 16.41 -7.87
N PRO A 175 9.63 17.68 -7.56
CA PRO A 175 10.58 18.61 -6.91
C PRO A 175 11.07 18.14 -5.54
N ASP A 176 10.28 17.32 -4.83
CA ASP A 176 10.64 16.75 -3.53
C ASP A 176 11.46 15.45 -3.65
N GLY A 177 11.81 15.01 -4.87
CA GLY A 177 12.49 13.74 -5.10
C GLY A 177 11.62 12.51 -4.82
N ILE A 178 10.29 12.65 -4.87
CA ILE A 178 9.32 11.56 -4.69
C ILE A 178 8.80 11.14 -6.07
N ARG A 179 8.90 9.83 -6.38
CA ARG A 179 8.45 9.24 -7.63
C ARG A 179 7.40 8.16 -7.41
#